data_0ed63ca9a7d30d6e367de5585c862554
#
_entry.id   0ed63ca9a7d30d6e367de5585c862554
#
_cell.length_a   1.000
_cell.length_b   1.000
_cell.length_c   1.000
_cell.angle_alpha   90.00
_cell.angle_beta   90.00
_cell.angle_gamma   90.00
#
_symmetry.space_group_name_H-M   'P 1'
#
loop_
_entity.id
_entity.type
_entity.pdbx_description
1 polymer ?
#
loop_
_entity_poly.entity_id
_entity_poly.type
_entity_poly.pdbx_seq_one_letter_code
_entity_poly.pdbx_strand_id
1 'polypeptide(L)'
;MSTPKNHHFVSQIHLKNFFNSLEKKIYVYDKVLENHFYKKTTKSLFSEVDLNTKFTEKGKDYFSLEKDLNDNFESGFAESYNTIKEFIQHRELTLEVEIALKYFAKYGVIGDFRTPRFKKNMDDSLFNALSEISQNAAPELKKEIEEIFSFKKEVKYSNWTDFSELADKILDLMGNLIFKIQIPRNEDDYFLIPDISSATARAKINTYFNPDIEEIAYIGIPISSKIY
;
A
#
# COMPACT_ATOMS: atom_id res chain seq x y z
N MET A 1 -18.18 6.84 -19.91
CA MET A 1 -17.62 5.87 -18.96
C MET A 1 -18.17 6.19 -17.58
N SER A 2 -18.58 5.19 -16.81
CA SER A 2 -19.01 5.43 -15.42
C SER A 2 -17.79 5.80 -14.57
N THR A 3 -17.91 6.84 -13.76
CA THR A 3 -16.85 7.25 -12.82
C THR A 3 -16.64 6.11 -11.81
N PRO A 4 -15.40 5.61 -11.64
CA PRO A 4 -15.13 4.62 -10.60
C PRO A 4 -15.39 5.28 -9.24
N LYS A 5 -16.24 4.65 -8.43
CA LYS A 5 -16.58 5.16 -7.10
C LYS A 5 -16.00 4.32 -6.00
N ASN A 6 -15.71 3.05 -6.26
CA ASN A 6 -15.21 2.12 -5.26
C ASN A 6 -13.74 1.79 -5.55
N HIS A 7 -12.85 2.32 -4.74
CA HIS A 7 -11.42 2.22 -4.88
C HIS A 7 -10.84 1.23 -3.86
N HIS A 8 -9.91 0.38 -4.31
CA HIS A 8 -9.30 -0.65 -3.44
C HIS A 8 -8.03 -0.13 -2.78
N PHE A 9 -7.94 -0.29 -1.45
CA PHE A 9 -6.70 -0.03 -0.73
C PHE A 9 -5.78 -1.26 -0.65
N VAL A 10 -6.32 -2.48 -0.81
CA VAL A 10 -5.54 -3.66 -1.20
C VAL A 10 -5.96 -4.03 -2.61
N SER A 11 -5.03 -4.03 -3.57
CA SER A 11 -5.39 -4.20 -4.98
C SER A 11 -6.02 -5.56 -5.27
N GLN A 12 -6.93 -5.59 -6.24
CA GLN A 12 -7.61 -6.83 -6.60
C GLN A 12 -6.66 -7.88 -7.19
N ILE A 13 -5.59 -7.46 -7.89
CA ILE A 13 -4.61 -8.40 -8.43
C ILE A 13 -3.86 -9.11 -7.31
N HIS A 14 -3.54 -8.40 -6.25
CA HIS A 14 -2.91 -8.96 -5.06
C HIS A 14 -3.86 -9.93 -4.33
N LEU A 15 -5.11 -9.51 -4.07
CA LEU A 15 -6.13 -10.34 -3.41
C LEU A 15 -6.42 -11.65 -4.14
N LYS A 16 -6.35 -11.66 -5.48
CA LYS A 16 -6.56 -12.88 -6.28
C LYS A 16 -5.55 -13.99 -5.97
N ASN A 17 -4.34 -13.65 -5.49
CA ASN A 17 -3.34 -14.64 -5.09
C ASN A 17 -3.66 -15.33 -3.75
N PHE A 18 -4.71 -14.88 -3.06
CA PHE A 18 -5.25 -15.48 -1.84
C PHE A 18 -6.61 -16.13 -2.07
N PHE A 19 -7.10 -16.12 -3.32
CA PHE A 19 -8.36 -16.73 -3.69
C PHE A 19 -8.18 -18.23 -3.86
N ASN A 20 -8.97 -19.03 -3.14
CA ASN A 20 -8.98 -20.47 -3.32
C ASN A 20 -9.75 -20.80 -4.62
N SER A 21 -9.01 -21.19 -5.66
CA SER A 21 -9.58 -21.48 -6.99
C SER A 21 -10.46 -22.74 -7.01
N LEU A 22 -10.16 -23.74 -6.15
CA LEU A 22 -10.92 -24.98 -6.04
C LEU A 22 -12.29 -24.72 -5.42
N GLU A 23 -12.31 -23.98 -4.32
CA GLU A 23 -13.54 -23.65 -3.62
C GLU A 23 -14.24 -22.39 -4.16
N LYS A 24 -13.61 -21.68 -5.09
CA LYS A 24 -14.11 -20.44 -5.69
C LYS A 24 -14.49 -19.37 -4.67
N LYS A 25 -13.63 -19.19 -3.65
CA LYS A 25 -13.85 -18.23 -2.57
C LYS A 25 -12.53 -17.74 -1.95
N ILE A 26 -12.61 -16.59 -1.29
CA ILE A 26 -11.55 -16.08 -0.40
C ILE A 26 -12.09 -16.07 1.03
N TYR A 27 -11.29 -16.57 1.96
CA TYR A 27 -11.59 -16.56 3.38
C TYR A 27 -11.13 -15.25 4.01
N VAL A 28 -11.94 -14.71 4.90
CA VAL A 28 -11.70 -13.44 5.57
C VAL A 28 -11.91 -13.63 7.08
N TYR A 29 -10.99 -13.08 7.87
CA TYR A 29 -11.15 -12.96 9.30
C TYR A 29 -11.25 -11.49 9.69
N ASP A 30 -12.36 -11.10 10.30
CA ASP A 30 -12.56 -9.78 10.88
C ASP A 30 -12.11 -9.79 12.34
N LYS A 31 -11.00 -9.11 12.62
CA LYS A 31 -10.41 -9.04 13.96
C LYS A 31 -11.24 -8.23 14.96
N VAL A 32 -12.04 -7.29 14.47
CA VAL A 32 -12.87 -6.43 15.32
C VAL A 32 -14.11 -7.16 15.79
N LEU A 33 -14.74 -7.90 14.86
CA LEU A 33 -15.93 -8.67 15.12
C LEU A 33 -15.62 -10.11 15.58
N GLU A 34 -14.34 -10.50 15.60
CA GLU A 34 -13.86 -11.87 15.91
C GLU A 34 -14.59 -12.94 15.11
N ASN A 35 -14.87 -12.65 13.84
CA ASN A 35 -15.69 -13.49 12.99
C ASN A 35 -14.99 -13.84 11.68
N HIS A 36 -15.23 -15.05 11.18
CA HIS A 36 -14.77 -15.47 9.87
C HIS A 36 -15.96 -15.65 8.92
N PHE A 37 -15.70 -15.21 7.70
CA PHE A 37 -16.64 -15.37 6.60
C PHE A 37 -15.87 -15.61 5.29
N TYR A 38 -16.58 -15.88 4.22
CA TYR A 38 -15.98 -15.99 2.90
C TYR A 38 -16.71 -15.10 1.88
N LYS A 39 -16.00 -14.73 0.84
CA LYS A 39 -16.54 -14.03 -0.33
C LYS A 39 -16.24 -14.81 -1.59
N LYS A 40 -17.18 -14.82 -2.53
CA LYS A 40 -17.05 -15.42 -3.87
C LYS A 40 -16.30 -14.50 -4.85
N THR A 41 -15.95 -13.31 -4.43
CA THR A 41 -15.26 -12.29 -5.23
C THR A 41 -14.45 -11.36 -4.35
N THR A 42 -13.37 -10.81 -4.88
CA THR A 42 -12.53 -9.80 -4.23
C THR A 42 -13.06 -8.37 -4.35
N LYS A 43 -14.09 -8.15 -5.19
CA LYS A 43 -14.56 -6.80 -5.57
C LYS A 43 -15.06 -5.93 -4.42
N SER A 44 -15.52 -6.51 -3.33
CA SER A 44 -16.02 -5.78 -2.15
C SER A 44 -15.13 -5.89 -0.93
N LEU A 45 -13.92 -6.43 -1.10
CA LEU A 45 -12.95 -6.52 -0.03
C LEU A 45 -11.96 -5.36 -0.12
N PHE A 46 -11.62 -4.80 1.03
CA PHE A 46 -10.59 -3.78 1.16
C PHE A 46 -10.77 -2.62 0.16
N SER A 47 -12.00 -2.14 0.05
CA SER A 47 -12.37 -1.05 -0.85
C SER A 47 -13.26 -0.04 -0.15
N GLU A 48 -13.17 1.21 -0.59
CA GLU A 48 -13.94 2.32 -0.05
C GLU A 48 -14.35 3.29 -1.16
N VAL A 49 -15.56 3.83 -1.04
CA VAL A 49 -16.07 4.83 -1.99
C VAL A 49 -15.27 6.12 -1.88
N ASP A 50 -14.90 6.68 -3.04
CA ASP A 50 -14.17 7.94 -3.19
C ASP A 50 -12.79 8.00 -2.47
N LEU A 51 -12.21 6.82 -2.15
CA LEU A 51 -10.92 6.74 -1.46
C LEU A 51 -9.80 7.48 -2.19
N ASN A 52 -9.75 7.37 -3.52
CA ASN A 52 -8.67 7.90 -4.36
C ASN A 52 -9.09 9.12 -5.19
N THR A 53 -10.27 9.69 -4.90
CA THR A 53 -10.68 10.97 -5.47
C THR A 53 -9.87 12.08 -4.84
N LYS A 54 -9.20 12.90 -5.64
CA LYS A 54 -8.49 14.10 -5.15
C LYS A 54 -9.12 15.38 -5.68
N PHE A 55 -8.86 16.47 -5.00
CA PHE A 55 -9.23 17.80 -5.45
C PHE A 55 -8.07 18.42 -6.24
N THR A 56 -8.40 19.10 -7.33
CA THR A 56 -7.45 19.90 -8.13
C THR A 56 -8.06 21.28 -8.40
N GLU A 57 -7.28 22.19 -8.91
CA GLU A 57 -7.77 23.52 -9.36
C GLU A 57 -8.92 23.42 -10.38
N LYS A 58 -9.03 22.32 -11.10
CA LYS A 58 -10.08 22.02 -12.09
C LYS A 58 -11.28 21.29 -11.51
N GLY A 59 -11.32 21.07 -10.19
CA GLY A 59 -12.36 20.31 -9.48
C GLY A 59 -11.92 18.89 -9.11
N LYS A 60 -12.90 17.98 -8.97
CA LYS A 60 -12.64 16.59 -8.55
C LYS A 60 -11.98 15.77 -9.64
N ASP A 61 -10.85 15.17 -9.30
CA ASP A 61 -10.16 14.21 -10.14
C ASP A 61 -10.38 12.79 -9.59
N TYR A 62 -11.06 11.97 -10.39
CA TYR A 62 -11.42 10.60 -10.04
C TYR A 62 -10.47 9.55 -10.59
N PHE A 63 -9.50 9.93 -11.43
CA PHE A 63 -8.77 9.00 -12.27
C PHE A 63 -7.26 9.02 -12.11
N SER A 64 -6.65 10.18 -11.85
CA SER A 64 -5.19 10.30 -11.90
C SER A 64 -4.50 9.41 -10.87
N LEU A 65 -5.02 9.35 -9.64
CA LEU A 65 -4.43 8.52 -8.60
C LEU A 65 -4.65 7.01 -8.86
N GLU A 66 -5.82 6.62 -9.36
CA GLU A 66 -6.07 5.23 -9.78
C GLU A 66 -5.16 4.82 -10.95
N LYS A 67 -4.96 5.74 -11.89
CA LYS A 67 -4.05 5.52 -13.01
C LYS A 67 -2.61 5.36 -12.54
N ASP A 68 -2.14 6.23 -11.66
CA ASP A 68 -0.81 6.16 -11.07
C ASP A 68 -0.60 4.82 -10.33
N LEU A 69 -1.55 4.42 -9.48
CA LEU A 69 -1.50 3.13 -8.78
C LEU A 69 -1.47 1.94 -9.74
N ASN A 70 -2.27 1.99 -10.81
CA ASN A 70 -2.25 0.93 -11.82
C ASN A 70 -0.92 0.87 -12.57
N ASP A 71 -0.45 2.01 -13.08
CA ASP A 71 0.72 2.07 -13.96
C ASP A 71 2.02 1.76 -13.22
N ASN A 72 2.16 2.23 -11.98
CA ASN A 72 3.40 2.11 -11.21
C ASN A 72 3.44 0.95 -10.22
N PHE A 73 2.27 0.38 -9.86
CA PHE A 73 2.21 -0.62 -8.77
C PHE A 73 1.39 -1.87 -9.08
N GLU A 74 0.41 -1.84 -9.96
CA GLU A 74 -0.47 -3.00 -10.16
C GLU A 74 -0.20 -3.74 -11.47
N SER A 75 0.14 -3.04 -12.54
CA SER A 75 0.34 -3.63 -13.87
C SER A 75 1.48 -4.65 -13.91
N GLY A 76 2.56 -4.43 -13.17
CA GLY A 76 3.72 -5.33 -13.07
C GLY A 76 3.56 -6.51 -12.11
N PHE A 77 2.47 -6.56 -11.32
CA PHE A 77 2.34 -7.53 -10.23
C PHE A 77 2.36 -8.99 -10.70
N ALA A 78 1.60 -9.31 -11.74
CA ALA A 78 1.50 -10.69 -12.22
C ALA A 78 2.80 -11.22 -12.81
N GLU A 79 3.51 -10.38 -13.56
CA GLU A 79 4.82 -10.71 -14.13
C GLU A 79 5.85 -10.93 -13.02
N SER A 80 6.01 -9.97 -12.12
CA SER A 80 6.93 -10.06 -10.98
C SER A 80 6.61 -11.27 -10.09
N TYR A 81 5.33 -11.59 -9.87
CA TYR A 81 4.92 -12.76 -9.12
C TYR A 81 5.36 -14.08 -9.79
N ASN A 82 5.19 -14.20 -11.10
CA ASN A 82 5.62 -15.38 -11.85
C ASN A 82 7.14 -15.53 -11.81
N THR A 83 7.89 -14.44 -11.99
CA THR A 83 9.36 -14.43 -11.87
C THR A 83 9.83 -14.95 -10.50
N ILE A 84 9.19 -14.51 -9.40
CA ILE A 84 9.52 -15.02 -8.07
C ILE A 84 9.17 -16.51 -7.91
N LYS A 85 8.06 -16.97 -8.49
CA LYS A 85 7.72 -18.39 -8.47
C LYS A 85 8.76 -19.26 -9.21
N GLU A 86 9.21 -18.84 -10.37
CA GLU A 86 10.26 -19.50 -11.14
C GLU A 86 11.57 -19.52 -10.36
N PHE A 87 11.95 -18.41 -9.74
CA PHE A 87 13.12 -18.35 -8.87
C PHE A 87 13.04 -19.35 -7.71
N ILE A 88 11.86 -19.48 -7.05
CA ILE A 88 11.69 -20.46 -5.97
C ILE A 88 11.91 -21.89 -6.46
N GLN A 89 11.49 -22.22 -7.68
CA GLN A 89 11.62 -23.55 -8.27
C GLN A 89 13.05 -23.86 -8.74
N HIS A 90 13.69 -22.91 -9.43
CA HIS A 90 14.97 -23.14 -10.11
C HIS A 90 16.18 -22.64 -9.32
N ARG A 91 15.99 -21.74 -8.36
CA ARG A 91 17.04 -21.13 -7.52
C ARG A 91 18.10 -20.38 -8.34
N GLU A 92 17.76 -19.92 -9.53
CA GLU A 92 18.63 -19.13 -10.39
C GLU A 92 18.35 -17.65 -10.22
N LEU A 93 19.34 -16.92 -9.70
CA LEU A 93 19.26 -15.47 -9.52
C LEU A 93 19.60 -14.77 -10.84
N THR A 94 18.60 -14.16 -11.47
CA THR A 94 18.74 -13.41 -12.71
C THR A 94 18.43 -11.92 -12.47
N LEU A 95 18.70 -11.08 -13.45
CA LEU A 95 18.37 -9.67 -13.39
C LEU A 95 16.85 -9.44 -13.24
N GLU A 96 16.03 -10.27 -13.88
CA GLU A 96 14.58 -10.22 -13.80
C GLU A 96 14.10 -10.50 -12.36
N VAL A 97 14.75 -11.42 -11.64
CA VAL A 97 14.48 -11.71 -10.24
C VAL A 97 14.81 -10.49 -9.36
N GLU A 98 15.95 -9.85 -9.60
CA GLU A 98 16.28 -8.62 -8.86
C GLU A 98 15.27 -7.50 -9.11
N ILE A 99 14.84 -7.33 -10.36
CA ILE A 99 13.80 -6.34 -10.72
C ILE A 99 12.49 -6.68 -10.00
N ALA A 100 12.07 -7.94 -10.01
CA ALA A 100 10.85 -8.39 -9.34
C ALA A 100 10.90 -8.16 -7.81
N LEU A 101 12.04 -8.42 -7.18
CA LEU A 101 12.24 -8.16 -5.74
C LEU A 101 12.15 -6.67 -5.42
N LYS A 102 12.80 -5.81 -6.21
CA LYS A 102 12.71 -4.34 -6.05
C LYS A 102 11.29 -3.83 -6.29
N TYR A 103 10.59 -4.40 -7.27
CA TYR A 103 9.18 -4.10 -7.51
C TYR A 103 8.33 -4.41 -6.26
N PHE A 104 8.48 -5.58 -5.65
CA PHE A 104 7.74 -5.92 -4.44
C PHE A 104 8.14 -5.07 -3.23
N ALA A 105 9.40 -4.65 -3.12
CA ALA A 105 9.80 -3.69 -2.10
C ALA A 105 9.05 -2.36 -2.28
N LYS A 106 9.02 -1.82 -3.50
CA LYS A 106 8.28 -0.58 -3.83
C LYS A 106 6.78 -0.74 -3.57
N TYR A 107 6.20 -1.85 -4.03
CA TYR A 107 4.80 -2.18 -3.79
C TYR A 107 4.47 -2.29 -2.29
N GLY A 108 5.36 -2.91 -1.51
CA GLY A 108 5.20 -3.08 -0.06
C GLY A 108 5.24 -1.76 0.70
N VAL A 109 6.09 -0.80 0.30
CA VAL A 109 6.18 0.51 0.95
C VAL A 109 4.84 1.24 0.94
N ILE A 110 4.11 1.18 -0.18
CA ILE A 110 2.84 1.93 -0.30
C ILE A 110 1.63 1.23 0.33
N GLY A 111 1.79 0.01 0.82
CA GLY A 111 0.65 -0.77 1.32
C GLY A 111 -0.16 -0.06 2.38
N ASP A 112 0.50 0.43 3.42
CA ASP A 112 -0.16 1.18 4.51
C ASP A 112 -0.69 2.55 4.03
N PHE A 113 0.04 3.22 3.13
CA PHE A 113 -0.30 4.57 2.65
C PHE A 113 -1.59 4.62 1.84
N ARG A 114 -1.99 3.51 1.25
CA ARG A 114 -3.26 3.37 0.51
C ARG A 114 -4.49 3.28 1.42
N THR A 115 -4.30 2.99 2.71
CA THR A 115 -5.41 2.73 3.62
C THR A 115 -6.21 3.98 3.98
N PRO A 116 -7.52 3.85 4.24
CA PRO A 116 -8.34 4.94 4.74
C PRO A 116 -7.78 5.57 6.02
N ARG A 117 -7.24 4.73 6.91
CA ARG A 117 -6.66 5.16 8.17
C ARG A 117 -5.46 6.08 7.96
N PHE A 118 -4.53 5.67 7.09
CA PHE A 118 -3.34 6.48 6.80
C PHE A 118 -3.74 7.83 6.17
N LYS A 119 -4.62 7.80 5.16
CA LYS A 119 -5.10 9.00 4.48
C LYS A 119 -5.77 9.97 5.45
N LYS A 120 -6.61 9.46 6.36
CA LYS A 120 -7.23 10.27 7.41
C LYS A 120 -6.19 10.89 8.33
N ASN A 121 -5.21 10.13 8.80
CA ASN A 121 -4.18 10.64 9.71
C ASN A 121 -3.31 11.70 9.04
N MET A 122 -2.98 11.53 7.76
CA MET A 122 -2.24 12.52 6.97
C MET A 122 -3.03 13.81 6.84
N ASP A 123 -4.31 13.71 6.50
CA ASP A 123 -5.21 14.87 6.42
C ASP A 123 -5.33 15.57 7.77
N ASP A 124 -5.60 14.84 8.83
CA ASP A 124 -5.74 15.41 10.17
C ASP A 124 -4.46 16.17 10.58
N SER A 125 -3.27 15.59 10.32
CA SER A 125 -1.99 16.24 10.62
C SER A 125 -1.78 17.52 9.80
N LEU A 126 -2.04 17.44 8.49
CA LEU A 126 -1.87 18.56 7.58
C LEU A 126 -2.82 19.73 7.93
N PHE A 127 -4.11 19.42 8.10
CA PHE A 127 -5.11 20.46 8.38
C PHE A 127 -4.97 21.08 9.77
N ASN A 128 -4.47 20.32 10.76
CA ASN A 128 -4.09 20.87 12.06
C ASN A 128 -2.92 21.85 11.91
N ALA A 129 -1.87 21.48 11.19
CA ALA A 129 -0.73 22.38 10.94
C ALA A 129 -1.16 23.66 10.19
N LEU A 130 -1.99 23.53 9.14
CA LEU A 130 -2.53 24.69 8.43
C LEU A 130 -3.38 25.58 9.34
N SER A 131 -4.16 25.00 10.24
CA SER A 131 -4.96 25.75 11.21
C SER A 131 -4.07 26.55 12.17
N GLU A 132 -2.98 25.97 12.67
CA GLU A 132 -2.02 26.66 13.54
C GLU A 132 -1.33 27.81 12.80
N ILE A 133 -0.87 27.57 11.56
CA ILE A 133 -0.25 28.60 10.73
C ILE A 133 -1.25 29.76 10.49
N SER A 134 -2.50 29.45 10.18
CA SER A 134 -3.55 30.44 9.90
C SER A 134 -3.79 31.42 11.05
N GLN A 135 -3.56 31.02 12.31
CA GLN A 135 -3.79 31.88 13.48
C GLN A 135 -2.91 33.14 13.44
N ASN A 136 -1.66 33.01 12.95
CA ASN A 136 -0.68 34.08 12.92
C ASN A 136 -0.30 34.51 11.50
N ALA A 137 -1.03 34.05 10.48
CA ALA A 137 -0.72 34.33 9.08
C ALA A 137 -1.15 35.75 8.69
N ALA A 138 -0.46 36.32 7.70
CA ALA A 138 -0.90 37.53 7.00
C ALA A 138 -2.26 37.30 6.31
N PRO A 139 -3.07 38.35 6.07
CA PRO A 139 -4.41 38.21 5.52
C PRO A 139 -4.46 37.43 4.20
N GLU A 140 -3.48 37.59 3.34
CA GLU A 140 -3.38 36.93 2.03
C GLU A 140 -3.21 35.43 2.23
N LEU A 141 -2.25 35.00 3.06
CA LEU A 141 -2.00 33.59 3.34
C LEU A 141 -3.19 32.94 4.07
N LYS A 142 -3.83 33.69 4.97
CA LYS A 142 -5.04 33.23 5.66
C LYS A 142 -6.15 32.89 4.66
N LYS A 143 -6.36 33.75 3.67
CA LYS A 143 -7.34 33.51 2.60
C LYS A 143 -7.03 32.25 1.79
N GLU A 144 -5.76 32.04 1.39
CA GLU A 144 -5.35 30.83 0.69
C GLU A 144 -5.61 29.56 1.52
N ILE A 145 -5.30 29.61 2.83
CA ILE A 145 -5.58 28.49 3.73
C ILE A 145 -7.09 28.24 3.86
N GLU A 146 -7.93 29.28 3.93
CA GLU A 146 -9.39 29.14 3.96
C GLU A 146 -9.93 28.50 2.66
N GLU A 147 -9.35 28.80 1.52
CA GLU A 147 -9.67 28.16 0.24
C GLU A 147 -9.33 26.66 0.28
N ILE A 148 -8.16 26.30 0.79
CA ILE A 148 -7.75 24.90 0.98
C ILE A 148 -8.75 24.14 1.89
N PHE A 149 -9.16 24.74 3.00
CA PHE A 149 -10.19 24.17 3.88
C PHE A 149 -11.53 23.98 3.18
N SER A 150 -11.89 24.91 2.29
CA SER A 150 -13.11 24.80 1.49
C SER A 150 -13.03 23.60 0.53
N PHE A 151 -11.91 23.42 -0.15
CA PHE A 151 -11.68 22.31 -1.06
C PHE A 151 -11.72 20.97 -0.34
N LYS A 152 -11.17 20.88 0.88
CA LYS A 152 -11.19 19.67 1.69
C LYS A 152 -12.60 19.15 1.94
N LYS A 153 -13.59 20.02 2.04
CA LYS A 153 -14.99 19.63 2.27
C LYS A 153 -15.62 18.88 1.08
N GLU A 154 -15.02 19.01 -0.10
CA GLU A 154 -15.55 18.41 -1.33
C GLU A 154 -15.03 16.99 -1.58
N VAL A 155 -13.96 16.60 -0.94
CA VAL A 155 -13.33 15.28 -1.08
C VAL A 155 -13.23 14.58 0.26
N LYS A 156 -13.22 13.25 0.23
CA LYS A 156 -13.10 12.46 1.45
C LYS A 156 -11.70 12.55 2.05
N TYR A 157 -10.68 12.48 1.18
CA TYR A 157 -9.27 12.63 1.52
C TYR A 157 -8.61 13.59 0.54
N SER A 158 -7.61 14.36 0.98
CA SER A 158 -6.91 15.32 0.12
C SER A 158 -6.15 14.64 -1.02
N ASN A 159 -5.58 13.47 -0.74
CA ASN A 159 -4.82 12.67 -1.71
C ASN A 159 -3.71 13.46 -2.42
N TRP A 160 -3.02 14.33 -1.69
CA TRP A 160 -1.92 15.15 -2.25
C TRP A 160 -0.62 14.39 -2.40
N THR A 161 -0.52 13.20 -1.80
CA THR A 161 0.70 12.38 -1.85
C THR A 161 0.84 11.71 -3.20
N ASP A 162 1.99 11.91 -3.85
CA ASP A 162 2.44 11.09 -4.96
C ASP A 162 3.06 9.80 -4.39
N PHE A 163 2.40 8.67 -4.64
CA PHE A 163 2.83 7.40 -4.06
C PHE A 163 4.10 6.87 -4.71
N SER A 164 4.32 7.13 -6.00
CA SER A 164 5.52 6.67 -6.68
C SER A 164 6.74 7.39 -6.16
N GLU A 165 6.68 8.72 -6.10
CA GLU A 165 7.77 9.55 -5.56
C GLU A 165 8.06 9.23 -4.09
N LEU A 166 7.00 9.06 -3.27
CA LEU A 166 7.16 8.71 -1.86
C LEU A 166 7.82 7.34 -1.68
N ALA A 167 7.41 6.33 -2.46
CA ALA A 167 7.99 5.00 -2.38
C ALA A 167 9.47 5.01 -2.76
N ASP A 168 9.83 5.71 -3.83
CA ASP A 168 11.23 5.82 -4.26
C ASP A 168 12.09 6.52 -3.20
N LYS A 169 11.63 7.62 -2.61
CA LYS A 169 12.32 8.32 -1.52
C LYS A 169 12.51 7.42 -0.28
N ILE A 170 11.51 6.62 0.07
CA ILE A 170 11.62 5.71 1.22
C ILE A 170 12.64 4.61 0.93
N LEU A 171 12.62 4.02 -0.26
CA LEU A 171 13.59 2.99 -0.64
C LEU A 171 15.02 3.56 -0.67
N ASP A 172 15.21 4.76 -1.19
CA ASP A 172 16.50 5.45 -1.18
C ASP A 172 17.00 5.69 0.25
N LEU A 173 16.12 6.09 1.16
CA LEU A 173 16.46 6.26 2.58
C LEU A 173 16.80 4.94 3.29
N MET A 174 16.20 3.83 2.86
CA MET A 174 16.52 2.50 3.38
C MET A 174 17.89 2.00 2.89
N GLY A 175 18.40 2.53 1.79
CA GLY A 175 19.71 2.18 1.24
C GLY A 175 19.74 0.77 0.67
N ASN A 176 20.75 -0.04 1.07
CA ASN A 176 20.91 -1.40 0.57
C ASN A 176 19.84 -2.34 1.15
N LEU A 177 19.08 -2.99 0.27
CA LEU A 177 18.01 -3.92 0.64
C LEU A 177 18.54 -5.36 0.67
N ILE A 178 18.14 -6.10 1.71
CA ILE A 178 18.34 -7.54 1.81
C ILE A 178 16.96 -8.20 1.68
N PHE A 179 16.82 -9.09 0.72
CA PHE A 179 15.57 -9.80 0.46
C PHE A 179 15.56 -11.17 1.10
N LYS A 180 14.44 -11.52 1.72
CA LYS A 180 14.18 -12.84 2.26
C LYS A 180 12.83 -13.33 1.78
N ILE A 181 12.83 -14.41 1.01
CA ILE A 181 11.60 -15.08 0.57
C ILE A 181 11.27 -16.19 1.56
N GLN A 182 10.03 -16.22 2.01
CA GLN A 182 9.52 -17.28 2.89
C GLN A 182 8.43 -18.06 2.17
N ILE A 183 8.48 -19.37 2.32
CA ILE A 183 7.44 -20.31 1.86
C ILE A 183 6.95 -21.12 3.05
N PRO A 184 5.69 -21.56 3.08
CA PRO A 184 5.17 -22.42 4.15
C PRO A 184 5.97 -23.71 4.25
N ARG A 185 6.09 -24.25 5.46
CA ARG A 185 6.75 -25.53 5.70
C ARG A 185 5.89 -26.73 5.30
N ASN A 186 4.60 -26.62 5.54
CA ASN A 186 3.64 -27.66 5.21
C ASN A 186 2.70 -27.19 4.10
N GLU A 187 2.15 -28.12 3.34
CA GLU A 187 1.22 -27.82 2.25
C GLU A 187 -0.06 -27.14 2.74
N ASP A 188 -0.50 -27.43 3.95
CA ASP A 188 -1.70 -26.87 4.58
C ASP A 188 -1.48 -25.52 5.27
N ASP A 189 -0.23 -25.06 5.37
CA ASP A 189 0.07 -23.75 5.92
C ASP A 189 -0.11 -22.64 4.87
N TYR A 190 -0.62 -21.48 5.30
CA TYR A 190 -0.91 -20.35 4.44
C TYR A 190 -0.49 -19.05 5.09
N PHE A 191 0.06 -18.14 4.29
CA PHE A 191 0.18 -16.75 4.67
C PHE A 191 -1.15 -16.04 4.54
N LEU A 192 -1.38 -15.04 5.39
CA LEU A 192 -2.55 -14.18 5.36
C LEU A 192 -2.17 -12.81 4.79
N ILE A 193 -3.06 -12.23 4.02
CA ILE A 193 -2.93 -10.84 3.60
C ILE A 193 -3.67 -9.93 4.58
N PRO A 194 -2.99 -8.97 5.22
CA PRO A 194 -3.65 -7.99 6.06
C PRO A 194 -4.38 -6.92 5.21
N ASP A 195 -5.25 -6.17 5.85
CA ASP A 195 -5.96 -5.04 5.25
C ASP A 195 -5.06 -3.87 4.83
N ILE A 196 -3.82 -3.85 5.32
CA ILE A 196 -2.77 -2.91 4.91
C ILE A 196 -1.91 -3.44 3.75
N SER A 197 -2.21 -4.63 3.21
CA SER A 197 -1.49 -5.39 2.17
C SER A 197 -0.04 -5.73 2.47
N SER A 198 0.68 -4.89 3.18
CA SER A 198 2.08 -5.05 3.61
C SER A 198 2.25 -4.40 4.98
N ALA A 199 3.37 -4.67 5.63
CA ALA A 199 3.71 -4.03 6.89
C ALA A 199 5.15 -3.49 6.84
N THR A 200 5.33 -2.25 7.27
CA THR A 200 6.65 -1.70 7.58
C THR A 200 6.85 -1.75 9.08
N ALA A 201 8.02 -2.16 9.50
CA ALA A 201 8.35 -2.19 10.92
C ALA A 201 9.82 -1.80 11.14
N ARG A 202 10.11 -1.33 12.35
CA ARG A 202 11.47 -1.15 12.85
C ARG A 202 11.68 -2.13 13.99
N ALA A 203 12.79 -2.85 13.96
CA ALA A 203 13.21 -3.73 15.03
C ALA A 203 14.60 -3.36 15.52
N LYS A 204 14.77 -3.36 16.82
CA LYS A 204 16.12 -3.34 17.39
C LYS A 204 16.78 -4.68 17.10
N ILE A 205 17.97 -4.62 16.54
CA ILE A 205 18.77 -5.82 16.33
C ILE A 205 19.80 -5.87 17.47
N ASN A 206 19.76 -6.98 18.21
CA ASN A 206 20.96 -7.41 18.94
C ASN A 206 21.92 -7.97 17.88
N THR A 207 22.75 -7.09 17.32
CA THR A 207 23.60 -7.47 16.21
C THR A 207 24.92 -8.04 16.69
N TYR A 208 25.06 -9.34 16.57
CA TYR A 208 26.37 -9.99 16.50
C TYR A 208 27.15 -9.58 15.25
N PHE A 209 26.51 -8.93 14.25
CA PHE A 209 27.12 -8.66 12.95
C PHE A 209 27.55 -7.23 12.73
N ASN A 210 26.91 -6.26 13.34
CA ASN A 210 27.33 -4.86 13.29
C ASN A 210 26.80 -4.10 14.52
N PRO A 211 27.66 -3.83 15.51
CA PRO A 211 27.26 -3.15 16.74
C PRO A 211 26.82 -1.69 16.54
N ASP A 212 27.12 -1.09 15.38
CA ASP A 212 26.75 0.29 15.06
C ASP A 212 25.32 0.41 14.48
N ILE A 213 24.67 -0.71 14.18
CA ILE A 213 23.29 -0.72 13.69
C ILE A 213 22.33 -0.99 14.85
N GLU A 214 21.69 0.06 15.36
CA GLU A 214 20.72 -0.06 16.45
C GLU A 214 19.33 -0.51 16.02
N GLU A 215 18.92 -0.21 14.78
CA GLU A 215 17.59 -0.52 14.23
C GLU A 215 17.66 -0.99 12.78
N ILE A 216 16.84 -1.96 12.45
CA ILE A 216 16.54 -2.31 11.05
C ILE A 216 15.11 -1.88 10.72
N ALA A 217 14.93 -1.20 9.60
CA ALA A 217 13.64 -1.06 8.95
C ALA A 217 13.44 -2.25 8.00
N TYR A 218 12.26 -2.86 8.03
CA TYR A 218 11.92 -3.92 7.08
C TYR A 218 10.49 -3.76 6.56
N ILE A 219 10.29 -4.27 5.36
CA ILE A 219 9.01 -4.33 4.68
C ILE A 219 8.65 -5.80 4.53
N GLY A 220 7.51 -6.18 5.08
CA GLY A 220 6.96 -7.52 4.93
C GLY A 220 5.74 -7.50 4.02
N ILE A 221 5.73 -8.31 2.97
CA ILE A 221 4.62 -8.41 2.05
C ILE A 221 4.29 -9.87 1.70
N PRO A 222 3.12 -10.38 2.11
CA PRO A 222 2.65 -11.66 1.62
C PRO A 222 2.13 -11.49 0.19
N ILE A 223 2.90 -11.91 -0.81
CA ILE A 223 2.53 -11.75 -2.22
C ILE A 223 1.53 -12.80 -2.72
N SER A 224 1.41 -13.89 -1.98
CA SER A 224 0.35 -14.89 -2.14
C SER A 224 0.14 -15.68 -0.86
N SER A 225 -0.86 -16.56 -0.82
CA SER A 225 -1.06 -17.49 0.30
C SER A 225 0.11 -18.48 0.52
N LYS A 226 1.06 -18.55 -0.39
CA LYS A 226 2.20 -19.48 -0.36
C LYS A 226 3.58 -18.81 -0.44
N ILE A 227 3.64 -17.48 -0.60
CA ILE A 227 4.89 -16.73 -0.74
C ILE A 227 4.78 -15.43 0.07
N TYR A 228 5.77 -15.25 0.95
CA TYR A 228 5.94 -14.04 1.74
C TYR A 228 7.34 -13.48 1.52
#